data_0a4e83a41a6b0cb3b748a1e5fbe1356a
#
_entry.id   0a4e83a41a6b0cb3b748a1e5fbe1356a
#
_cell.length_a   1.000
_cell.length_b   1.000
_cell.length_c   1.000
_cell.angle_alpha   90.00
_cell.angle_beta   90.00
_cell.angle_gamma   90.00
#
_symmetry.space_group_name_H-M   'P 1'
#
loop_
_entity.id
_entity.type
_entity.pdbx_description
1 polymer ?
#
loop_
_entity_poly.entity_id
_entity_poly.type
_entity_poly.pdbx_seq_one_letter_code
_entity_poly.pdbx_strand_id
1 'polypeptide(L)' 'MAPSSLPFLLELAQQQTDSSAKKLGQLNAIQMETEKKLQLLVQYRQSYQAHLQNARATGVDQAELLNFMA' A
#
# COMPACT_ATOMS: atom_id res chain seq x y z
N MET A 1 9.43 48.47 19.86
CA MET A 1 10.32 47.35 19.69
C MET A 1 9.62 46.01 19.69
N ALA A 2 9.16 45.57 20.83
CA ALA A 2 8.52 44.29 20.93
C ALA A 2 7.28 44.10 20.01
N PRO A 3 6.42 45.12 19.75
CA PRO A 3 5.24 44.94 18.93
C PRO A 3 5.51 44.52 17.50
N SER A 4 6.65 44.89 16.94
CA SER A 4 6.94 44.59 15.55
C SER A 4 7.46 43.19 15.36
N SER A 5 7.95 42.50 16.41
CA SER A 5 8.42 41.13 16.32
C SER A 5 7.32 40.09 16.58
N LEU A 6 6.26 40.49 17.27
CA LEU A 6 5.12 39.59 17.56
C LEU A 6 4.41 39.10 16.28
N PRO A 7 4.03 39.98 15.33
CA PRO A 7 3.43 39.52 14.09
C PRO A 7 4.35 38.61 13.29
N PHE A 8 5.65 38.88 13.29
CA PHE A 8 6.63 38.04 12.62
C PHE A 8 6.69 36.64 13.25
N LEU A 9 6.72 36.58 14.58
CA LEU A 9 6.76 35.30 15.29
C LEU A 9 5.49 34.50 15.08
N LEU A 10 4.34 35.16 15.07
CA LEU A 10 3.06 34.50 14.79
C LEU A 10 3.02 33.94 13.37
N GLU A 11 3.50 34.72 12.42
CA GLU A 11 3.58 34.29 11.02
C GLU A 11 4.51 33.09 10.89
N LEU A 12 5.66 33.12 11.53
CA LEU A 12 6.61 32.00 11.52
C LEU A 12 6.00 30.76 12.14
N ALA A 13 5.32 30.90 13.28
CA ALA A 13 4.63 29.79 13.93
C ALA A 13 3.55 29.21 13.01
N GLN A 14 2.80 30.06 12.34
CA GLN A 14 1.77 29.63 11.39
C GLN A 14 2.37 28.85 10.22
N GLN A 15 3.49 29.36 9.67
CA GLN A 15 4.19 28.66 8.59
C GLN A 15 4.68 27.29 9.03
N GLN A 16 5.21 27.18 10.25
CA GLN A 16 5.66 25.90 10.79
C GLN A 16 4.49 24.92 10.97
N THR A 17 3.37 25.43 11.47
CA THR A 17 2.14 24.61 11.62
C THR A 17 1.65 24.13 10.27
N ASP A 18 1.58 25.02 9.29
CA ASP A 18 1.14 24.69 7.94
C ASP A 18 2.06 23.65 7.29
N SER A 19 3.38 23.82 7.45
CA SER A 19 4.37 22.88 6.95
C SER A 19 4.22 21.50 7.57
N SER A 20 4.02 21.47 8.89
CA SER A 20 3.79 20.20 9.62
C SER A 20 2.51 19.53 9.19
N ALA A 21 1.44 20.30 9.03
CA ALA A 21 0.15 19.77 8.55
C ALA A 21 0.29 19.19 7.15
N LYS A 22 1.04 19.86 6.28
CA LYS A 22 1.29 19.39 4.93
C LYS A 22 2.07 18.07 4.94
N LYS A 23 3.11 17.98 5.77
CA LYS A 23 3.89 16.75 5.91
C LYS A 23 3.03 15.60 6.42
N LEU A 24 2.20 15.87 7.42
CA LEU A 24 1.29 14.86 7.96
C LEU A 24 0.31 14.36 6.88
N GLY A 25 -0.25 15.28 6.11
CA GLY A 25 -1.13 14.93 4.99
C GLY A 25 -0.44 14.05 3.97
N GLN A 26 0.81 14.38 3.63
CA GLN A 26 1.62 13.59 2.70
C GLN A 26 1.89 12.19 3.25
N LEU A 27 2.24 12.08 4.54
CA LEU A 27 2.48 10.80 5.18
C LEU A 27 1.21 9.94 5.23
N ASN A 28 0.07 10.56 5.54
CA ASN A 28 -1.22 9.86 5.52
C ASN A 28 -1.54 9.34 4.13
N ALA A 29 -1.29 10.14 3.09
CA ALA A 29 -1.53 9.73 1.70
C ALA A 29 -0.64 8.54 1.32
N ILE A 30 0.64 8.57 1.71
CA ILE A 30 1.57 7.48 1.47
C ILE A 30 1.12 6.22 2.21
N GLN A 31 0.69 6.36 3.45
CA GLN A 31 0.20 5.24 4.25
C GLN A 31 -1.01 4.58 3.60
N MET A 32 -1.99 5.38 3.18
CA MET A 32 -3.18 4.88 2.52
C MET A 32 -2.86 4.16 1.21
N GLU A 33 -1.95 4.72 0.43
CA GLU A 33 -1.52 4.11 -0.82
C GLU A 33 -0.80 2.79 -0.56
N THR A 34 0.07 2.77 0.45
CA THR A 34 0.81 1.56 0.84
C THR A 34 -0.14 0.47 1.32
N GLU A 35 -1.14 0.82 2.11
CA GLU A 35 -2.16 -0.13 2.58
C GLU A 35 -2.95 -0.72 1.42
N LYS A 36 -3.32 0.11 0.44
CA LYS A 36 -4.01 -0.37 -0.76
C LYS A 36 -3.15 -1.35 -1.55
N LYS A 37 -1.88 -1.04 -1.72
CA LYS A 37 -0.94 -1.93 -2.41
C LYS A 37 -0.79 -3.25 -1.65
N LEU A 38 -0.70 -3.18 -0.33
CA LEU A 38 -0.61 -4.38 0.50
C LEU A 38 -1.86 -5.25 0.34
N GLN A 39 -3.05 -4.65 0.38
CA GLN A 39 -4.30 -5.38 0.17
C GLN A 39 -4.33 -6.04 -1.20
N LEU A 40 -3.89 -5.34 -2.24
CA LEU A 40 -3.81 -5.91 -3.59
C LEU A 40 -2.85 -7.09 -3.65
N LEU A 41 -1.71 -6.99 -2.99
CA LEU A 41 -0.74 -8.09 -2.93
C LEU A 41 -1.30 -9.28 -2.19
N VAL A 42 -2.01 -9.06 -1.08
CA VAL A 42 -2.66 -10.15 -0.34
C VAL A 42 -3.72 -10.83 -1.21
N GLN A 43 -4.55 -10.07 -1.89
CA GLN A 43 -5.57 -10.60 -2.78
C GLN A 43 -4.94 -11.38 -3.93
N TYR A 44 -3.88 -10.83 -4.51
CA TYR A 44 -3.15 -11.50 -5.59
C TYR A 44 -2.56 -12.82 -5.11
N ARG A 45 -1.97 -12.82 -3.91
CA ARG A 45 -1.41 -14.04 -3.32
C ARG A 45 -2.49 -15.09 -3.11
N GLN A 46 -3.64 -14.69 -2.58
CA GLN A 46 -4.77 -15.61 -2.37
C GLN A 46 -5.28 -16.18 -3.68
N SER A 47 -5.42 -15.34 -4.70
CA SER A 47 -5.83 -15.77 -6.03
C SER A 47 -4.81 -16.73 -6.64
N TYR A 48 -3.54 -16.43 -6.49
CA TYR A 48 -2.47 -17.25 -7.01
C TYR A 48 -2.44 -18.61 -6.32
N GLN A 49 -2.61 -18.64 -4.99
CA GLN A 49 -2.66 -19.89 -4.24
C GLN A 49 -3.86 -20.74 -4.65
N ALA A 50 -5.02 -20.12 -4.82
CA ALA A 50 -6.20 -20.83 -5.29
C ALA A 50 -5.99 -21.39 -6.71
N HIS A 51 -5.39 -20.59 -7.58
CA HIS A 51 -5.07 -21.01 -8.93
C HIS A 51 -4.06 -22.16 -8.94
N LEU A 52 -3.05 -22.12 -8.09
CA LEU A 52 -2.09 -23.22 -7.96
C LEU A 52 -2.75 -24.49 -7.46
N GLN A 53 -3.65 -24.41 -6.49
CA GLN A 53 -4.36 -25.57 -5.98
C GLN A 53 -5.22 -26.20 -7.07
N ASN A 54 -5.92 -25.38 -7.84
CA ASN A 54 -6.70 -25.86 -8.98
C ASN A 54 -5.80 -26.46 -10.06
N ALA A 55 -4.68 -25.83 -10.34
CA ALA A 55 -3.72 -26.33 -11.31
C ALA A 55 -3.10 -27.66 -10.88
N ARG A 56 -2.82 -27.82 -9.58
CA ARG A 56 -2.32 -29.08 -9.05
C ARG A 56 -3.33 -30.19 -9.21
N ALA A 57 -4.59 -29.93 -8.88
CA ALA A 57 -5.65 -30.92 -9.04
C ALA A 57 -5.80 -31.30 -10.52
N THR A 58 -5.84 -30.31 -11.40
CA THR A 58 -5.94 -30.54 -12.84
C THR A 58 -4.67 -31.17 -13.39
N GLY A 59 -3.50 -30.72 -12.89
CA GLY A 59 -2.21 -31.25 -13.33
C GLY A 59 -1.99 -32.70 -12.97
N VAL A 60 -2.48 -33.14 -11.81
CA VAL A 60 -2.45 -34.54 -11.42
C VAL A 60 -3.26 -35.38 -12.40
N ASP A 61 -4.47 -34.90 -12.73
CA ASP A 61 -5.33 -35.58 -13.69
C ASP A 61 -4.69 -35.64 -15.07
N GLN A 62 -4.05 -34.54 -15.50
CA GLN A 62 -3.34 -34.48 -16.78
C GLN A 62 -2.13 -35.39 -16.78
N ALA A 63 -1.36 -35.42 -15.68
CA ALA A 63 -0.20 -36.28 -15.56
C ALA A 63 -0.61 -37.76 -15.60
N GLU A 64 -1.67 -38.12 -14.91
CA GLU A 64 -2.21 -39.48 -14.96
C GLU A 64 -2.66 -39.84 -16.37
N LEU A 65 -3.32 -38.89 -17.04
CA LEU A 65 -3.76 -39.08 -18.41
C LEU A 65 -2.58 -39.30 -19.35
N LEU A 66 -1.56 -38.50 -19.22
CA LEU A 66 -0.34 -38.62 -20.02
C LEU A 66 0.37 -39.92 -19.77
N ASN A 67 0.46 -40.36 -18.51
CA ASN A 67 1.05 -41.65 -18.17
C ASN A 67 0.22 -42.79 -18.75
N PHE A 68 -1.10 -42.66 -18.74
CA PHE A 68 -1.97 -43.66 -19.30
C PHE A 68 -1.81 -43.76 -20.82
N MET A 69 -1.60 -42.63 -21.48
CA MET A 69 -1.42 -42.59 -22.94
C MET A 69 -0.03 -43.02 -23.39
N ALA A 70 0.93 -42.85 -22.50
CA ALA A 70 2.30 -43.25 -22.78
C ALA A 70 2.47 -44.74 -22.54
#